data_f787d6dfa2444a3529fb8a8e93a35167
#
_entry.id   f787d6dfa2444a3529fb8a8e93a35167
#
_cell.length_a   1.000
_cell.length_b   1.000
_cell.length_c   1.000
_cell.angle_alpha   90.00
_cell.angle_beta   90.00
_cell.angle_gamma   90.00
#
_symmetry.space_group_name_H-M   'P 1'
#
loop_
_entity.id
_entity.type
_entity.pdbx_description
1 polymer ?
#
loop_
_entity_poly.entity_id
_entity_poly.type
_entity_poly.pdbx_seq_one_letter_code
_entity_poly.pdbx_strand_id
1 'polypeptide(L)'
;MKRICIVLSMLLGLSQSWAQNEKNLVVDANAEVRNISGFNAIEVSGAIDLYISQGNTEAVAVSASSDEIRSRIRTENRLGTLHIYFDGKGLNWKVWGNNKMKAYVTYKQLGKLEASGACNVKATDPIRQTELKMEMSGASDFSGEVVVDKLRMGASGASNIRISGKAADLVVEASGACNIKAYELASDNCKIDASGASNIRITVNKELNAVASGGSTIFYKGTGLIRDISSSGGAAIKKRSDD
;
A
#
# COMPACT_ATOMS: atom_id res chain seq x y z
N MET A 1 -76.10 23.90 -4.53
CA MET A 1 -74.84 23.91 -3.79
C MET A 1 -74.09 22.62 -4.07
N LYS A 2 -73.17 22.66 -5.06
CA LYS A 2 -72.38 21.49 -5.48
C LYS A 2 -70.98 21.60 -4.85
N ARG A 3 -70.64 20.66 -3.98
CA ARG A 3 -69.31 20.57 -3.37
C ARG A 3 -68.39 19.79 -4.34
N ILE A 4 -67.37 20.47 -4.87
CA ILE A 4 -66.30 19.89 -5.69
C ILE A 4 -65.23 19.41 -4.71
N CYS A 5 -65.04 18.08 -4.62
CA CYS A 5 -63.86 17.49 -3.97
C CYS A 5 -62.70 17.45 -4.91
N ILE A 6 -61.66 18.25 -4.66
CA ILE A 6 -60.36 18.18 -5.37
C ILE A 6 -59.52 17.12 -4.63
N VAL A 7 -59.30 16.02 -5.35
CA VAL A 7 -58.33 14.98 -4.90
C VAL A 7 -56.95 15.45 -5.35
N LEU A 8 -56.14 15.88 -4.38
CA LEU A 8 -54.75 16.25 -4.60
C LEU A 8 -53.92 14.94 -4.51
N SER A 9 -53.58 14.40 -5.66
CA SER A 9 -52.66 13.26 -5.74
C SER A 9 -51.24 13.72 -5.41
N MET A 10 -50.79 13.40 -4.20
CA MET A 10 -49.43 13.61 -3.75
C MET A 10 -48.50 12.58 -4.42
N LEU A 11 -47.81 12.99 -5.46
CA LEU A 11 -46.68 12.28 -6.06
C LEU A 11 -45.53 12.32 -5.07
N LEU A 12 -45.39 11.27 -4.27
CA LEU A 12 -44.17 11.00 -3.52
C LEU A 12 -43.06 10.62 -4.50
N GLY A 13 -42.29 11.62 -4.90
CA GLY A 13 -41.00 11.41 -5.55
C GLY A 13 -40.05 10.72 -4.58
N LEU A 14 -39.80 9.45 -4.82
CA LEU A 14 -38.69 8.71 -4.21
C LEU A 14 -37.38 9.32 -4.75
N SER A 15 -36.89 10.34 -4.09
CA SER A 15 -35.50 10.76 -4.20
C SER A 15 -34.65 9.66 -3.55
N GLN A 16 -34.18 8.71 -4.35
CA GLN A 16 -33.05 7.88 -3.95
C GLN A 16 -31.86 8.81 -3.77
N SER A 17 -31.66 9.26 -2.54
CA SER A 17 -30.41 9.82 -2.11
C SER A 17 -29.36 8.73 -2.23
N TRP A 18 -28.58 8.80 -3.30
CA TRP A 18 -27.32 8.12 -3.39
C TRP A 18 -26.46 8.69 -2.27
N ALA A 19 -26.42 8.02 -1.15
CA ALA A 19 -25.44 8.28 -0.11
C ALA A 19 -24.08 7.97 -0.75
N GLN A 20 -23.46 8.99 -1.33
CA GLN A 20 -22.04 8.96 -1.63
C GLN A 20 -21.35 8.75 -0.29
N ASN A 21 -20.76 7.60 -0.12
CA ASN A 21 -19.83 7.32 0.95
C ASN A 21 -18.65 8.29 0.75
N GLU A 22 -18.73 9.48 1.32
CA GLU A 22 -17.59 10.38 1.48
C GLU A 22 -16.66 9.75 2.50
N LYS A 23 -15.89 8.78 2.01
CA LYS A 23 -14.86 8.11 2.78
C LYS A 23 -13.72 9.10 3.03
N ASN A 24 -13.55 9.42 4.31
CA ASN A 24 -12.33 9.97 4.90
C ASN A 24 -11.79 11.24 4.25
N LEU A 25 -12.50 12.33 4.44
CA LEU A 25 -11.89 13.65 4.33
C LEU A 25 -10.81 13.74 5.42
N VAL A 26 -9.56 13.53 5.06
CA VAL A 26 -8.45 13.79 5.96
C VAL A 26 -8.41 15.30 6.15
N VAL A 27 -8.87 15.75 7.30
CA VAL A 27 -8.80 17.17 7.66
C VAL A 27 -7.36 17.47 8.08
N ASP A 28 -6.52 17.79 7.10
CA ASP A 28 -5.18 18.32 7.31
C ASP A 28 -5.17 19.79 6.84
N ALA A 29 -5.18 20.72 7.80
CA ALA A 29 -5.26 22.15 7.52
C ALA A 29 -4.07 22.68 6.68
N ASN A 30 -2.97 21.95 6.65
CA ASN A 30 -1.78 22.29 5.88
C ASN A 30 -1.72 21.59 4.52
N ALA A 31 -2.75 20.83 4.15
CA ALA A 31 -2.76 20.12 2.88
C ALA A 31 -2.97 21.06 1.70
N GLU A 32 -2.16 20.89 0.67
CA GLU A 32 -2.25 21.60 -0.61
C GLU A 32 -2.56 20.60 -1.72
N VAL A 33 -3.64 20.85 -2.44
CA VAL A 33 -4.06 20.00 -3.56
C VAL A 33 -3.11 20.18 -4.73
N ARG A 34 -2.75 19.07 -5.38
CA ARG A 34 -1.96 19.01 -6.62
C ARG A 34 -2.85 18.56 -7.77
N ASN A 35 -2.91 19.34 -8.82
CA ASN A 35 -3.72 19.02 -9.99
C ASN A 35 -3.01 18.01 -10.91
N ILE A 36 -3.04 16.74 -10.50
CA ILE A 36 -2.37 15.63 -11.21
C ILE A 36 -3.37 14.47 -11.32
N SER A 37 -3.43 13.88 -12.50
CA SER A 37 -4.29 12.75 -12.82
C SER A 37 -3.68 11.86 -13.92
N GLY A 38 -4.35 10.76 -14.27
CA GLY A 38 -3.93 9.85 -15.34
C GLY A 38 -2.77 8.95 -14.94
N PHE A 39 -2.72 8.50 -13.68
CA PHE A 39 -1.70 7.58 -13.18
C PHE A 39 -2.32 6.25 -12.71
N ASN A 40 -1.58 5.17 -12.89
CA ASN A 40 -1.89 3.84 -12.38
C ASN A 40 -0.72 3.21 -11.62
N ALA A 41 0.33 3.98 -11.38
CA ALA A 41 1.47 3.64 -10.56
C ALA A 41 1.82 4.81 -9.64
N ILE A 42 2.36 4.51 -8.45
CA ILE A 42 2.81 5.50 -7.47
C ILE A 42 4.25 5.16 -7.07
N GLU A 43 5.12 6.15 -7.09
CA GLU A 43 6.48 6.11 -6.58
C GLU A 43 6.67 7.23 -5.56
N VAL A 44 7.05 6.87 -4.33
CA VAL A 44 7.31 7.84 -3.27
C VAL A 44 8.73 7.70 -2.74
N SER A 45 9.38 8.83 -2.48
CA SER A 45 10.73 8.85 -1.90
C SER A 45 10.98 10.08 -1.03
N GLY A 46 12.02 10.05 -0.19
CA GLY A 46 12.46 11.22 0.56
C GLY A 46 11.75 11.44 1.90
N ALA A 47 11.51 10.42 2.67
CA ALA A 47 10.95 10.45 4.03
C ALA A 47 9.53 11.04 4.10
N ILE A 48 8.68 10.63 3.17
CA ILE A 48 7.27 11.07 3.08
C ILE A 48 6.35 9.98 3.63
N ASP A 49 5.42 10.36 4.51
CA ASP A 49 4.32 9.52 4.94
C ASP A 49 3.22 9.56 3.86
N LEU A 50 3.04 8.48 3.12
CA LEU A 50 2.07 8.37 2.03
C LEU A 50 0.80 7.64 2.50
N TYR A 51 -0.34 8.28 2.37
CA TYR A 51 -1.66 7.72 2.60
C TYR A 51 -2.34 7.51 1.26
N ILE A 52 -2.72 6.27 0.97
CA ILE A 52 -3.40 5.92 -0.29
C ILE A 52 -4.79 5.36 -0.03
N SER A 53 -5.74 5.75 -0.86
CA SER A 53 -7.13 5.26 -0.84
C SER A 53 -7.62 4.98 -2.26
N GLN A 54 -8.46 3.96 -2.41
CA GLN A 54 -9.07 3.66 -3.70
C GLN A 54 -10.41 4.39 -3.84
N GLY A 55 -10.61 5.07 -4.96
CA GLY A 55 -11.82 5.84 -5.23
C GLY A 55 -12.21 5.90 -6.70
N ASN A 56 -13.30 6.59 -7.01
CA ASN A 56 -13.78 6.76 -8.38
C ASN A 56 -13.12 7.96 -9.10
N THR A 57 -12.43 8.80 -8.38
CA THR A 57 -11.68 9.96 -8.89
C THR A 57 -10.24 9.91 -8.39
N GLU A 58 -9.34 10.51 -9.15
CA GLU A 58 -7.95 10.68 -8.72
C GLU A 58 -7.80 12.01 -8.00
N ALA A 59 -7.09 12.01 -6.90
CA ALA A 59 -6.78 13.23 -6.15
C ALA A 59 -5.40 13.09 -5.51
N VAL A 60 -4.65 14.18 -5.51
CA VAL A 60 -3.32 14.25 -4.88
C VAL A 60 -3.26 15.50 -4.02
N ALA A 61 -2.84 15.35 -2.77
CA ALA A 61 -2.54 16.48 -1.91
C ALA A 61 -1.25 16.19 -1.12
N VAL A 62 -0.52 17.25 -0.80
CA VAL A 62 0.70 17.16 0.02
C VAL A 62 0.60 18.11 1.20
N SER A 63 1.22 17.74 2.32
CA SER A 63 1.23 18.53 3.54
C SER A 63 2.61 18.48 4.18
N ALA A 64 2.98 19.57 4.83
CA ALA A 64 4.19 19.63 5.64
C ALA A 64 4.01 20.60 6.81
N SER A 65 4.96 20.59 7.75
CA SER A 65 4.96 21.46 8.92
C SER A 65 5.14 22.95 8.59
N SER A 66 5.64 23.29 7.40
CA SER A 66 5.77 24.67 6.90
C SER A 66 5.55 24.74 5.40
N ASP A 67 5.19 25.94 4.92
CA ASP A 67 5.01 26.22 3.48
C ASP A 67 6.31 26.04 2.70
N GLU A 68 7.45 26.39 3.30
CA GLU A 68 8.76 26.21 2.70
C GLU A 68 9.01 24.72 2.39
N ILE A 69 8.78 23.84 3.36
CA ILE A 69 8.96 22.40 3.18
C ILE A 69 7.91 21.84 2.22
N ARG A 70 6.63 22.27 2.35
CA ARG A 70 5.54 21.81 1.49
C ARG A 70 5.80 22.14 0.02
N SER A 71 6.33 23.33 -0.29
CA SER A 71 6.65 23.75 -1.66
C SER A 71 7.77 22.91 -2.30
N ARG A 72 8.57 22.22 -1.50
CA ARG A 72 9.66 21.33 -1.93
C ARG A 72 9.21 19.87 -2.10
N ILE A 73 8.02 19.50 -1.67
CA ILE A 73 7.44 18.21 -2.02
C ILE A 73 6.99 18.31 -3.49
N ARG A 74 7.71 17.64 -4.35
CA ARG A 74 7.46 17.59 -5.79
C ARG A 74 6.50 16.46 -6.10
N THR A 75 5.57 16.73 -6.98
CA THR A 75 4.60 15.76 -7.48
C THR A 75 4.51 15.92 -8.98
N GLU A 76 4.68 14.84 -9.72
CA GLU A 76 4.63 14.84 -11.18
C GLU A 76 4.18 13.50 -11.73
N ASN A 77 3.43 13.52 -12.83
CA ASN A 77 3.07 12.30 -13.55
C ASN A 77 4.06 12.12 -14.71
N ARG A 78 4.78 11.02 -14.71
CA ARG A 78 5.66 10.60 -15.80
C ARG A 78 5.22 9.23 -16.31
N LEU A 79 4.72 9.18 -17.55
CA LEU A 79 4.30 7.95 -18.21
C LEU A 79 3.33 7.08 -17.39
N GLY A 80 2.35 7.71 -16.73
CA GLY A 80 1.36 7.02 -15.90
C GLY A 80 1.85 6.66 -14.49
N THR A 81 3.04 7.10 -14.08
CA THR A 81 3.54 6.98 -12.72
C THR A 81 3.50 8.33 -12.01
N LEU A 82 2.80 8.40 -10.89
CA LEU A 82 2.82 9.53 -9.98
C LEU A 82 4.10 9.47 -9.13
N HIS A 83 5.05 10.34 -9.41
CA HIS A 83 6.27 10.51 -8.62
C HIS A 83 6.03 11.56 -7.53
N ILE A 84 6.31 11.19 -6.28
CA ILE A 84 6.21 12.06 -5.10
C ILE A 84 7.57 12.02 -4.41
N TYR A 85 8.26 13.15 -4.37
CA TYR A 85 9.58 13.20 -3.76
C TYR A 85 9.89 14.56 -3.13
N PHE A 86 10.84 14.57 -2.23
CA PHE A 86 11.29 15.79 -1.59
C PHE A 86 12.55 16.35 -2.26
N ASP A 87 12.49 17.60 -2.71
CA ASP A 87 13.66 18.33 -3.26
C ASP A 87 14.39 19.08 -2.14
N GLY A 88 15.36 18.41 -1.54
CA GLY A 88 16.17 18.95 -0.45
C GLY A 88 17.35 19.81 -0.89
N LYS A 89 17.51 20.13 -2.19
CA LYS A 89 18.65 20.92 -2.67
C LYS A 89 18.74 22.30 -1.99
N GLY A 90 19.90 22.61 -1.45
CA GLY A 90 20.17 23.92 -0.82
C GLY A 90 19.50 24.14 0.55
N LEU A 91 18.84 23.13 1.13
CA LEU A 91 18.36 23.23 2.51
C LEU A 91 19.49 23.00 3.50
N ASN A 92 19.54 23.87 4.54
CA ASN A 92 20.39 23.61 5.69
C ASN A 92 19.79 22.44 6.47
N TRP A 93 20.60 21.43 6.80
CA TRP A 93 20.17 20.24 7.51
C TRP A 93 19.49 20.54 8.87
N LYS A 94 19.77 21.69 9.50
CA LYS A 94 19.10 22.15 10.72
C LYS A 94 17.59 22.44 10.50
N VAL A 95 17.20 22.82 9.31
CA VAL A 95 15.79 23.03 8.92
C VAL A 95 15.09 21.72 8.70
N TRP A 96 15.83 20.64 8.37
CA TRP A 96 15.30 19.32 8.11
C TRP A 96 14.77 18.59 9.37
N GLY A 97 15.21 18.94 10.56
CA GLY A 97 15.24 18.11 11.80
C GLY A 97 13.93 17.56 12.34
N ASN A 98 12.72 18.01 12.00
CA ASN A 98 11.45 17.44 12.51
C ASN A 98 10.26 17.71 11.59
N ASN A 99 10.50 17.81 10.30
CA ASN A 99 9.46 18.15 9.34
C ASN A 99 8.72 16.88 8.91
N LYS A 100 7.50 16.70 9.42
CA LYS A 100 6.59 15.66 8.94
C LYS A 100 6.09 16.07 7.56
N MET A 101 6.46 15.30 6.55
CA MET A 101 5.96 15.43 5.19
C MET A 101 4.94 14.35 4.92
N LYS A 102 3.80 14.72 4.38
CA LYS A 102 2.72 13.79 4.07
C LYS A 102 2.25 13.97 2.64
N ALA A 103 1.82 12.88 2.05
CA ALA A 103 1.10 12.87 0.78
C ALA A 103 -0.18 12.04 0.92
N TYR A 104 -1.25 12.52 0.34
CA TYR A 104 -2.56 11.87 0.29
C TYR A 104 -2.90 11.64 -1.15
N VAL A 105 -3.13 10.39 -1.52
CA VAL A 105 -3.40 10.01 -2.91
C VAL A 105 -4.65 9.14 -2.97
N THR A 106 -5.67 9.62 -3.68
CA THR A 106 -6.78 8.79 -4.11
C THR A 106 -6.54 8.35 -5.55
N TYR A 107 -6.62 7.05 -5.80
CA TYR A 107 -6.38 6.45 -7.11
C TYR A 107 -7.59 5.63 -7.57
N LYS A 108 -7.76 5.47 -8.88
CA LYS A 108 -8.78 4.58 -9.47
C LYS A 108 -8.25 3.16 -9.61
N GLN A 109 -7.08 3.03 -10.19
CA GLN A 109 -6.37 1.78 -10.41
C GLN A 109 -4.92 1.94 -9.95
N LEU A 110 -4.36 0.88 -9.36
CA LEU A 110 -2.99 0.88 -8.86
C LEU A 110 -2.32 -0.44 -9.21
N GLY A 111 -1.59 -0.48 -10.33
CA GLY A 111 -0.83 -1.66 -10.74
C GLY A 111 0.57 -1.75 -10.10
N LYS A 112 1.12 -0.62 -9.66
CA LYS A 112 2.46 -0.55 -9.07
C LYS A 112 2.54 0.47 -7.95
N LEU A 113 3.22 0.08 -6.86
CA LEU A 113 3.51 0.93 -5.71
C LEU A 113 4.98 0.77 -5.33
N GLU A 114 5.74 1.84 -5.39
CA GLU A 114 7.14 1.86 -4.99
C GLU A 114 7.39 2.89 -3.88
N ALA A 115 8.16 2.48 -2.88
CA ALA A 115 8.62 3.38 -1.83
C ALA A 115 10.11 3.18 -1.58
N SER A 116 10.82 4.30 -1.48
CA SER A 116 12.26 4.31 -1.25
C SER A 116 12.68 5.38 -0.26
N GLY A 117 13.89 5.25 0.30
CA GLY A 117 14.38 6.15 1.33
C GLY A 117 13.87 5.75 2.71
N ALA A 118 13.07 6.59 3.36
CA ALA A 118 12.52 6.35 4.70
C ALA A 118 11.02 6.67 4.74
N CYS A 119 10.27 6.13 3.79
CA CYS A 119 8.84 6.42 3.62
C CYS A 119 7.96 5.45 4.42
N ASN A 120 6.85 5.97 4.96
CA ASN A 120 5.78 5.14 5.51
C ASN A 120 4.58 5.18 4.57
N VAL A 121 4.19 4.03 4.04
CA VAL A 121 3.03 3.90 3.16
C VAL A 121 1.89 3.23 3.90
N LYS A 122 0.73 3.88 3.94
CA LYS A 122 -0.47 3.34 4.56
C LYS A 122 -1.62 3.31 3.55
N ALA A 123 -2.11 2.13 3.25
CA ALA A 123 -3.40 1.98 2.57
C ALA A 123 -4.51 2.15 3.61
N THR A 124 -5.38 3.14 3.40
CA THR A 124 -6.50 3.42 4.31
C THR A 124 -7.73 2.58 4.01
N ASP A 125 -7.81 2.06 2.80
CA ASP A 125 -8.81 1.14 2.30
C ASP A 125 -8.13 -0.08 1.66
N PRO A 126 -8.82 -1.22 1.54
CA PRO A 126 -8.29 -2.37 0.82
C PRO A 126 -7.96 -2.04 -0.64
N ILE A 127 -6.73 -2.36 -1.06
CA ILE A 127 -6.31 -2.22 -2.46
C ILE A 127 -6.93 -3.37 -3.27
N ARG A 128 -7.89 -3.07 -4.16
CA ARG A 128 -8.59 -4.05 -4.98
C ARG A 128 -8.15 -3.94 -6.43
N GLN A 129 -7.40 -4.94 -6.90
CA GLN A 129 -6.85 -4.98 -8.27
C GLN A 129 -6.76 -6.43 -8.75
N THR A 130 -6.60 -6.65 -10.06
CA THR A 130 -6.24 -7.96 -10.58
C THR A 130 -4.77 -8.26 -10.25
N GLU A 131 -3.88 -7.33 -10.53
CA GLU A 131 -2.44 -7.48 -10.28
C GLU A 131 -1.89 -6.24 -9.54
N LEU A 132 -1.05 -6.47 -8.54
CA LEU A 132 -0.33 -5.41 -7.83
C LEU A 132 1.14 -5.79 -7.69
N LYS A 133 2.02 -4.88 -8.09
CA LYS A 133 3.45 -4.94 -7.81
C LYS A 133 3.80 -3.93 -6.73
N MET A 134 4.46 -4.38 -5.67
CA MET A 134 4.91 -3.53 -4.55
C MET A 134 6.42 -3.66 -4.39
N GLU A 135 7.13 -2.54 -4.34
CA GLU A 135 8.58 -2.49 -4.12
C GLU A 135 8.89 -1.55 -2.95
N MET A 136 9.43 -2.10 -1.87
CA MET A 136 9.84 -1.36 -0.69
C MET A 136 11.35 -1.42 -0.53
N SER A 137 12.00 -0.27 -0.48
CA SER A 137 13.46 -0.19 -0.39
C SER A 137 13.94 0.86 0.62
N GLY A 138 15.21 0.81 0.99
CA GLY A 138 15.78 1.68 2.00
C GLY A 138 15.33 1.28 3.40
N ALA A 139 14.66 2.18 4.11
CA ALA A 139 14.05 1.96 5.43
C ALA A 139 12.54 2.29 5.35
N SER A 140 11.86 1.74 4.33
CA SER A 140 10.45 2.07 4.06
C SER A 140 9.51 1.04 4.67
N ASP A 141 8.39 1.52 5.16
CA ASP A 141 7.35 0.70 5.79
C ASP A 141 6.07 0.72 4.96
N PHE A 142 5.39 -0.42 4.88
CA PHE A 142 4.04 -0.53 4.33
C PHE A 142 3.08 -1.14 5.35
N SER A 143 1.87 -0.60 5.40
CA SER A 143 0.75 -1.20 6.14
C SER A 143 -0.55 -1.07 5.38
N GLY A 144 -1.30 -2.16 5.22
CA GLY A 144 -2.58 -2.14 4.53
C GLY A 144 -3.17 -3.51 4.23
N GLU A 145 -4.39 -3.48 3.70
CA GLU A 145 -5.10 -4.66 3.22
C GLU A 145 -5.09 -4.68 1.69
N VAL A 146 -4.97 -5.88 1.10
CA VAL A 146 -5.05 -6.10 -0.34
C VAL A 146 -6.02 -7.21 -0.69
N VAL A 147 -6.72 -7.07 -1.79
CA VAL A 147 -7.58 -8.11 -2.37
C VAL A 147 -7.26 -8.15 -3.86
N VAL A 148 -6.40 -9.09 -4.24
CA VAL A 148 -5.84 -9.17 -5.60
C VAL A 148 -5.78 -10.63 -6.08
N ASP A 149 -5.70 -10.84 -7.39
CA ASP A 149 -5.42 -12.18 -7.91
C ASP A 149 -3.91 -12.46 -7.84
N LYS A 150 -3.07 -11.50 -8.25
CA LYS A 150 -1.62 -11.64 -8.21
C LYS A 150 -0.97 -10.50 -7.44
N LEU A 151 -0.15 -10.86 -6.44
CA LEU A 151 0.68 -9.93 -5.69
C LEU A 151 2.16 -10.27 -5.88
N ARG A 152 2.94 -9.29 -6.30
CA ARG A 152 4.40 -9.37 -6.30
C ARG A 152 4.94 -8.35 -5.31
N MET A 153 5.69 -8.83 -4.32
CA MET A 153 6.31 -7.98 -3.30
C MET A 153 7.83 -8.10 -3.36
N GLY A 154 8.50 -6.98 -3.60
CA GLY A 154 9.93 -6.82 -3.42
C GLY A 154 10.22 -6.03 -2.15
N ALA A 155 11.13 -6.50 -1.32
CA ALA A 155 11.58 -5.81 -0.13
C ALA A 155 13.11 -5.83 -0.04
N SER A 156 13.72 -4.66 0.14
CA SER A 156 15.18 -4.55 0.27
C SER A 156 15.59 -3.53 1.33
N GLY A 157 16.86 -3.56 1.72
CA GLY A 157 17.38 -2.70 2.79
C GLY A 157 16.89 -3.14 4.16
N ALA A 158 16.19 -2.26 4.88
CA ALA A 158 15.62 -2.51 6.21
C ALA A 158 14.10 -2.23 6.23
N SER A 159 13.40 -2.73 5.22
CA SER A 159 11.99 -2.44 5.02
C SER A 159 11.07 -3.35 5.85
N ASN A 160 9.94 -2.79 6.31
CA ASN A 160 8.92 -3.56 7.02
C ASN A 160 7.60 -3.54 6.27
N ILE A 161 7.03 -4.70 6.00
CA ILE A 161 5.73 -4.85 5.35
C ILE A 161 4.77 -5.55 6.30
N ARG A 162 3.67 -4.88 6.61
CA ARG A 162 2.53 -5.47 7.31
C ARG A 162 1.33 -5.47 6.36
N ILE A 163 0.91 -6.65 5.95
CA ILE A 163 -0.11 -6.80 4.93
C ILE A 163 -1.12 -7.88 5.32
N SER A 164 -2.39 -7.62 5.02
CA SER A 164 -3.51 -8.51 5.26
C SER A 164 -4.39 -8.63 4.01
N GLY A 165 -5.39 -9.52 4.05
CA GLY A 165 -6.39 -9.66 3.00
C GLY A 165 -6.23 -10.94 2.19
N LYS A 166 -6.22 -10.85 0.84
CA LYS A 166 -6.21 -12.02 -0.04
C LYS A 166 -5.38 -11.80 -1.30
N ALA A 167 -4.57 -12.81 -1.67
CA ALA A 167 -3.88 -12.88 -2.94
C ALA A 167 -3.90 -14.33 -3.44
N ALA A 168 -4.45 -14.62 -4.62
CA ALA A 168 -4.44 -16.00 -5.12
C ALA A 168 -3.00 -16.46 -5.40
N ASP A 169 -2.22 -15.66 -6.13
CA ASP A 169 -0.82 -15.91 -6.39
C ASP A 169 0.06 -14.85 -5.70
N LEU A 170 0.96 -15.29 -4.84
CA LEU A 170 1.88 -14.44 -4.10
C LEU A 170 3.33 -14.76 -4.48
N VAL A 171 4.07 -13.73 -4.91
CA VAL A 171 5.52 -13.80 -5.09
C VAL A 171 6.18 -12.80 -4.13
N VAL A 172 7.13 -13.28 -3.35
CA VAL A 172 7.89 -12.47 -2.38
C VAL A 172 9.38 -12.60 -2.65
N GLU A 173 10.03 -11.48 -2.87
CA GLU A 173 11.48 -11.37 -2.97
C GLU A 173 11.98 -10.45 -1.86
N ALA A 174 12.79 -10.96 -0.94
CA ALA A 174 13.28 -10.19 0.19
C ALA A 174 14.80 -10.29 0.31
N SER A 175 15.45 -9.14 0.38
CA SER A 175 16.90 -9.06 0.56
C SER A 175 17.28 -7.98 1.60
N GLY A 176 18.41 -8.17 2.30
CA GLY A 176 18.80 -7.26 3.37
C GLY A 176 18.22 -7.69 4.73
N ALA A 177 17.70 -6.74 5.51
CA ALA A 177 17.14 -6.97 6.86
C ALA A 177 15.63 -6.69 6.89
N CYS A 178 14.89 -7.28 5.95
CA CYS A 178 13.47 -7.03 5.80
C CYS A 178 12.60 -7.85 6.75
N ASN A 179 11.47 -7.30 7.16
CA ASN A 179 10.50 -7.99 8.01
C ASN A 179 9.10 -7.94 7.38
N ILE A 180 8.63 -9.07 6.85
CA ILE A 180 7.34 -9.20 6.18
C ILE A 180 6.37 -9.96 7.09
N LYS A 181 5.31 -9.28 7.52
CA LYS A 181 4.24 -9.80 8.37
C LYS A 181 2.98 -9.95 7.52
N ALA A 182 2.75 -11.15 6.99
CA ALA A 182 1.65 -11.48 6.09
C ALA A 182 0.88 -12.75 6.55
N TYR A 183 0.83 -13.03 7.87
CA TYR A 183 -0.01 -14.12 8.36
C TYR A 183 -1.51 -13.88 8.13
N GLU A 184 -1.92 -12.62 8.06
CA GLU A 184 -3.30 -12.21 7.80
C GLU A 184 -3.60 -12.06 6.29
N LEU A 185 -2.64 -12.35 5.43
CA LEU A 185 -2.81 -12.42 3.98
C LEU A 185 -3.02 -13.88 3.58
N ALA A 186 -4.25 -14.25 3.23
CA ALA A 186 -4.54 -15.58 2.72
C ALA A 186 -4.03 -15.70 1.28
N SER A 187 -3.08 -16.60 1.03
CA SER A 187 -2.61 -16.90 -0.33
C SER A 187 -2.83 -18.36 -0.70
N ASP A 188 -3.17 -18.62 -1.97
CA ASP A 188 -3.28 -19.98 -2.49
C ASP A 188 -1.91 -20.51 -2.87
N ASN A 189 -1.25 -19.88 -3.85
CA ASN A 189 0.08 -20.27 -4.31
C ASN A 189 1.10 -19.22 -3.85
N CYS A 190 2.21 -19.67 -3.31
CA CYS A 190 3.24 -18.78 -2.82
C CYS A 190 4.63 -19.19 -3.31
N LYS A 191 5.36 -18.22 -3.90
CA LYS A 191 6.77 -18.34 -4.21
C LYS A 191 7.56 -17.31 -3.42
N ILE A 192 8.57 -17.77 -2.66
CA ILE A 192 9.39 -16.91 -1.81
C ILE A 192 10.85 -17.12 -2.13
N ASP A 193 11.57 -16.01 -2.29
CA ASP A 193 13.02 -15.94 -2.30
C ASP A 193 13.47 -14.96 -1.20
N ALA A 194 14.14 -15.49 -0.18
CA ALA A 194 14.58 -14.72 0.97
C ALA A 194 16.09 -14.83 1.16
N SER A 195 16.74 -13.69 1.24
CA SER A 195 18.19 -13.61 1.47
C SER A 195 18.56 -12.59 2.54
N GLY A 196 19.83 -12.52 2.90
CA GLY A 196 20.32 -11.63 3.94
C GLY A 196 19.87 -12.06 5.34
N ALA A 197 19.28 -11.16 6.11
CA ALA A 197 18.72 -11.40 7.45
C ALA A 197 17.19 -11.14 7.46
N SER A 198 16.50 -11.52 6.41
CA SER A 198 15.07 -11.25 6.25
C SER A 198 14.21 -12.21 7.06
N ASN A 199 13.10 -11.70 7.61
CA ASN A 199 12.13 -12.50 8.37
C ASN A 199 10.75 -12.40 7.70
N ILE A 200 10.24 -13.52 7.21
CA ILE A 200 8.99 -13.59 6.45
C ILE A 200 7.99 -14.47 7.18
N ARG A 201 6.76 -13.99 7.34
CA ARG A 201 5.63 -14.71 7.93
C ARG A 201 4.46 -14.68 6.97
N ILE A 202 3.99 -15.88 6.51
CA ILE A 202 2.94 -16.00 5.50
C ILE A 202 1.92 -17.09 5.84
N THR A 203 0.77 -17.02 5.20
CA THR A 203 -0.25 -18.09 5.19
C THR A 203 -0.44 -18.60 3.77
N VAL A 204 -0.32 -19.93 3.58
CA VAL A 204 -0.40 -20.59 2.28
C VAL A 204 -1.42 -21.71 2.32
N ASN A 205 -2.37 -21.75 1.39
CA ASN A 205 -3.48 -22.69 1.39
C ASN A 205 -3.34 -23.83 0.38
N LYS A 206 -2.61 -23.64 -0.74
CA LYS A 206 -2.45 -24.66 -1.79
C LYS A 206 -1.00 -25.09 -2.00
N GLU A 207 -0.12 -24.20 -2.47
CA GLU A 207 1.25 -24.58 -2.85
C GLU A 207 2.28 -23.57 -2.33
N LEU A 208 3.39 -24.10 -1.78
CA LEU A 208 4.54 -23.31 -1.32
C LEU A 208 5.80 -23.75 -2.05
N ASN A 209 6.46 -22.81 -2.71
CA ASN A 209 7.85 -22.90 -3.15
C ASN A 209 8.66 -21.82 -2.40
N ALA A 210 9.71 -22.21 -1.68
CA ALA A 210 10.46 -21.27 -0.87
C ALA A 210 11.95 -21.55 -0.89
N VAL A 211 12.72 -20.51 -1.18
CA VAL A 211 14.18 -20.50 -1.10
C VAL A 211 14.61 -19.52 -0.02
N ALA A 212 15.48 -19.95 0.87
CA ALA A 212 16.00 -19.13 1.95
C ALA A 212 17.52 -19.24 2.02
N SER A 213 18.22 -18.11 2.10
CA SER A 213 19.69 -18.08 2.18
C SER A 213 20.18 -17.04 3.20
N GLY A 214 21.47 -17.12 3.56
CA GLY A 214 22.06 -16.24 4.57
C GLY A 214 21.58 -16.55 5.98
N GLY A 215 21.10 -15.56 6.70
CA GLY A 215 20.46 -15.67 8.02
C GLY A 215 18.95 -15.49 7.97
N SER A 216 18.31 -15.69 6.81
CA SER A 216 16.88 -15.44 6.63
C SER A 216 16.01 -16.52 7.28
N THR A 217 14.79 -16.15 7.67
CA THR A 217 13.84 -17.09 8.25
C THR A 217 12.46 -16.90 7.61
N ILE A 218 11.89 -18.02 7.14
CA ILE A 218 10.53 -18.07 6.60
C ILE A 218 9.66 -18.90 7.55
N PHE A 219 8.65 -18.27 8.13
CA PHE A 219 7.60 -18.94 8.88
C PHE A 219 6.33 -19.00 8.03
N TYR A 220 5.79 -20.17 7.86
CA TYR A 220 4.54 -20.34 7.15
C TYR A 220 3.51 -21.10 7.98
N LYS A 221 2.23 -20.86 7.74
CA LYS A 221 1.09 -21.58 8.26
C LYS A 221 0.08 -21.87 7.16
N GLY A 222 -0.98 -22.64 7.50
CA GLY A 222 -2.03 -23.03 6.56
C GLY A 222 -1.86 -24.46 6.05
N THR A 223 -2.72 -24.85 5.09
CA THR A 223 -2.88 -26.23 4.59
C THR A 223 -2.06 -26.51 3.33
N GLY A 224 -1.34 -25.54 2.79
CA GLY A 224 -0.61 -25.66 1.53
C GLY A 224 0.39 -26.81 1.50
N LEU A 225 0.46 -27.47 0.34
CA LEU A 225 1.45 -28.48 0.04
C LEU A 225 2.81 -27.84 -0.23
N ILE A 226 3.84 -28.39 0.38
CA ILE A 226 5.20 -27.99 0.05
C ILE A 226 5.60 -28.66 -1.25
N ARG A 227 5.93 -27.85 -2.27
CA ARG A 227 6.42 -28.35 -3.56
C ARG A 227 7.94 -28.41 -3.59
N ASP A 228 8.56 -27.29 -3.26
CA ASP A 228 10.01 -27.19 -3.23
C ASP A 228 10.43 -26.22 -2.12
N ILE A 229 11.32 -26.70 -1.24
CA ILE A 229 11.95 -25.87 -0.22
C ILE A 229 13.45 -26.11 -0.24
N SER A 230 14.19 -24.99 -0.31
CA SER A 230 15.65 -25.02 -0.20
C SER A 230 16.12 -24.00 0.81
N SER A 231 17.04 -24.39 1.67
CA SER A 231 17.69 -23.46 2.60
C SER A 231 19.18 -23.66 2.62
N SER A 232 19.93 -22.55 2.69
CA SER A 232 21.39 -22.57 2.75
C SER A 232 21.94 -21.54 3.73
N GLY A 233 23.16 -21.74 4.19
CA GLY A 233 23.77 -20.93 5.26
C GLY A 233 23.07 -21.14 6.61
N GLY A 234 22.78 -20.07 7.33
CA GLY A 234 22.02 -20.07 8.60
C GLY A 234 20.52 -19.92 8.44
N ALA A 235 19.99 -20.06 7.20
CA ALA A 235 18.57 -19.83 6.92
C ALA A 235 17.67 -20.96 7.42
N ALA A 236 16.42 -20.65 7.70
CA ALA A 236 15.42 -21.61 8.18
C ALA A 236 14.05 -21.40 7.55
N ILE A 237 13.39 -22.52 7.19
CA ILE A 237 11.99 -22.52 6.72
C ILE A 237 11.20 -23.41 7.68
N LYS A 238 10.22 -22.83 8.39
CA LYS A 238 9.54 -23.50 9.50
C LYS A 238 8.02 -23.36 9.39
N LYS A 239 7.32 -24.49 9.54
CA LYS A 239 5.86 -24.45 9.71
C LYS A 239 5.52 -24.00 11.13
N ARG A 240 4.51 -23.12 11.25
CA ARG A 240 3.91 -22.75 12.54
C ARG A 240 2.57 -23.44 12.68
N SER A 241 2.21 -23.84 13.88
CA SER A 241 0.86 -24.26 14.24
C SER A 241 -0.09 -23.05 14.11
N ASP A 242 -1.35 -23.35 13.86
CA ASP A 242 -2.44 -22.36 13.72
C ASP A 242 -3.01 -21.89 15.08
N ASP A 243 -2.21 -22.01 16.18
CA ASP A 243 -2.59 -21.59 17.53
C ASP A 243 -2.65 -20.06 17.66
#